data_4b423ceae93dd43c4cf5ecf12dccfadc
#
_entry.id   4b423ceae93dd43c4cf5ecf12dccfadc
#
_cell.length_a   1.000
_cell.length_b   1.000
_cell.length_c   1.000
_cell.angle_alpha   90.00
_cell.angle_beta   90.00
_cell.angle_gamma   90.00
#
_symmetry.space_group_name_H-M   'P 1'
#
loop_
_entity.id
_entity.type
_entity.pdbx_description
1 polymer ?
#
loop_
_entity_poly.entity_id
_entity_poly.type
_entity_poly.pdbx_seq_one_letter_code
_entity_poly.pdbx_strand_id
1 'polypeptide(L)'
;MLQLSTPQPARQANPTIKAQALAYLIFERPDLAAAETFLTDFGLRIALRDSDARYFRGTGSAPFCYVVRQAEQARFVGMGFRVASRADLAKLAALPGASAVRPLNAPGGGEVVSLTDPAGFTVEAVFGQTPVAAIPHRQPLPANQTDQLPRINATQRPPHAPAEIIKLGHAVIEVADFQQVCAWYTGHLGLIPSDVQVLSDGTPIVTFMRLNLGDTPADH
;
A
#
# COMPACT_ATOMS: atom_id res chain seq x y z
N MET A 1 7.77 -10.76 32.81
CA MET A 1 7.68 -9.72 31.77
C MET A 1 9.04 -9.61 31.13
N LEU A 2 9.14 -9.69 29.80
CA LEU A 2 10.39 -9.41 29.08
C LEU A 2 10.75 -7.93 29.31
N GLN A 3 11.94 -7.66 29.82
CA GLN A 3 12.41 -6.30 29.94
C GLN A 3 13.00 -5.89 28.59
N LEU A 4 12.29 -5.04 27.84
CA LEU A 4 12.73 -4.60 26.53
C LEU A 4 13.93 -3.67 26.67
N SER A 5 15.05 -4.02 26.05
CA SER A 5 16.29 -3.23 26.08
C SER A 5 16.30 -2.09 25.05
N THR A 6 15.41 -2.16 24.05
CA THR A 6 15.33 -1.20 22.94
C THR A 6 13.95 -0.55 22.91
N PRO A 7 13.86 0.77 22.64
CA PRO A 7 12.57 1.45 22.50
C PRO A 7 11.72 0.79 21.43
N GLN A 8 10.44 0.58 21.73
CA GLN A 8 9.46 0.07 20.78
C GLN A 8 8.90 1.20 19.93
N PRO A 9 8.55 0.92 18.65
CA PRO A 9 7.85 1.90 17.83
C PRO A 9 6.58 2.40 18.53
N ALA A 10 6.39 3.71 18.57
CA ALA A 10 5.27 4.32 19.26
C ALA A 10 4.37 5.13 18.32
N ARG A 11 3.07 5.13 18.64
CA ARG A 11 2.11 6.01 17.97
C ARG A 11 2.48 7.48 18.22
N GLN A 12 2.45 8.30 17.15
CA GLN A 12 2.59 9.75 17.28
C GLN A 12 1.25 10.42 17.58
N ALA A 13 1.24 11.30 18.57
CA ALA A 13 0.02 12.05 18.96
C ALA A 13 -0.38 13.06 17.88
N ASN A 14 0.60 13.76 17.30
CA ASN A 14 0.41 14.82 16.33
C ASN A 14 1.23 14.57 15.06
N PRO A 15 0.83 13.60 14.21
CA PRO A 15 1.51 13.37 12.93
C PRO A 15 1.25 14.53 11.96
N THR A 16 2.12 14.70 10.97
CA THR A 16 1.94 15.71 9.92
C THR A 16 0.59 15.56 9.23
N ILE A 17 0.23 14.32 8.85
CA ILE A 17 -1.09 13.95 8.31
C ILE A 17 -1.51 12.56 8.81
N LYS A 18 -2.72 12.13 8.44
CA LYS A 18 -3.18 10.74 8.61
C LYS A 18 -3.49 10.16 7.25
N ALA A 19 -2.65 9.25 6.77
CA ALA A 19 -2.88 8.54 5.53
C ALA A 19 -4.21 7.76 5.58
N GLN A 20 -4.93 7.72 4.45
CA GLN A 20 -6.27 7.13 4.34
C GLN A 20 -6.27 5.73 3.72
N ALA A 21 -5.29 5.43 2.88
CA ALA A 21 -5.11 4.13 2.27
C ALA A 21 -3.70 3.99 1.71
N LEU A 22 -3.19 2.76 1.64
CA LEU A 22 -2.12 2.41 0.72
C LEU A 22 -2.73 2.38 -0.69
N ALA A 23 -2.24 3.24 -1.58
CA ALA A 23 -2.85 3.44 -2.89
C ALA A 23 -2.22 2.56 -3.97
N TYR A 24 -0.89 2.53 -4.05
CA TYR A 24 -0.18 1.75 -5.07
C TYR A 24 1.29 1.51 -4.71
N LEU A 25 1.89 0.52 -5.40
CA LEU A 25 3.32 0.22 -5.37
C LEU A 25 3.98 0.67 -6.67
N ILE A 26 5.25 1.09 -6.59
CA ILE A 26 6.05 1.57 -7.71
C ILE A 26 7.26 0.66 -7.88
N PHE A 27 7.40 0.08 -9.06
CA PHE A 27 8.53 -0.74 -9.44
C PHE A 27 9.17 -0.24 -10.73
N GLU A 28 10.44 -0.54 -10.90
CA GLU A 28 11.18 -0.40 -12.15
C GLU A 28 11.56 -1.78 -12.68
N ARG A 29 11.47 -1.96 -14.00
CA ARG A 29 11.82 -3.21 -14.69
C ARG A 29 12.43 -2.92 -16.05
N PRO A 30 13.41 -3.73 -16.50
CA PRO A 30 13.99 -3.60 -17.84
C PRO A 30 13.07 -4.11 -18.95
N ASP A 31 12.14 -5.00 -18.64
CA ASP A 31 11.21 -5.59 -19.61
C ASP A 31 9.76 -5.39 -19.12
N LEU A 32 9.08 -4.42 -19.74
CA LEU A 32 7.67 -4.14 -19.43
C LEU A 32 6.72 -5.23 -19.94
N ALA A 33 7.08 -5.95 -21.00
CA ALA A 33 6.22 -7.02 -21.55
C ALA A 33 6.24 -8.25 -20.65
N ALA A 34 7.41 -8.63 -20.16
CA ALA A 34 7.53 -9.71 -19.17
C ALA A 34 6.82 -9.35 -17.85
N ALA A 35 6.97 -8.11 -17.40
CA ALA A 35 6.27 -7.63 -16.21
C ALA A 35 4.74 -7.64 -16.38
N GLU A 36 4.25 -7.24 -17.55
CA GLU A 36 2.82 -7.28 -17.88
C GLU A 36 2.29 -8.71 -17.87
N THR A 37 2.98 -9.64 -18.52
CA THR A 37 2.60 -11.05 -18.53
C THR A 37 2.51 -11.60 -17.11
N PHE A 38 3.55 -11.41 -16.29
CA PHE A 38 3.59 -11.89 -14.92
C PHE A 38 2.43 -11.31 -14.07
N LEU A 39 2.21 -10.01 -14.13
CA LEU A 39 1.20 -9.34 -13.28
C LEU A 39 -0.24 -9.66 -13.72
N THR A 40 -0.46 -9.91 -15.00
CA THR A 40 -1.76 -10.38 -15.50
C THR A 40 -2.03 -11.83 -15.13
N ASP A 41 -1.03 -12.70 -15.20
CA ASP A 41 -1.12 -14.09 -14.74
C ASP A 41 -1.33 -14.14 -13.21
N PHE A 42 -0.73 -13.22 -12.47
CA PHE A 42 -0.95 -13.05 -11.04
C PHE A 42 -2.38 -12.61 -10.69
N GLY A 43 -3.13 -12.07 -11.66
CA GLY A 43 -4.54 -11.71 -11.52
C GLY A 43 -4.86 -10.22 -11.51
N LEU A 44 -3.87 -9.37 -11.72
CA LEU A 44 -4.10 -7.95 -11.93
C LEU A 44 -4.63 -7.67 -13.34
N ARG A 45 -5.31 -6.53 -13.49
CA ARG A 45 -5.83 -6.05 -14.79
C ARG A 45 -5.06 -4.82 -15.23
N ILE A 46 -4.76 -4.74 -16.52
CA ILE A 46 -4.18 -3.52 -17.11
C ILE A 46 -5.17 -2.37 -16.96
N ALA A 47 -4.69 -1.27 -16.39
CA ALA A 47 -5.41 0.02 -16.31
C ALA A 47 -4.96 0.96 -17.44
N LEU A 48 -3.66 1.02 -17.73
CA LEU A 48 -3.09 1.86 -18.79
C LEU A 48 -1.75 1.28 -19.26
N ARG A 49 -1.51 1.33 -20.59
CA ARG A 49 -0.20 1.17 -21.21
C ARG A 49 0.26 2.53 -21.69
N ASP A 50 1.38 3.00 -21.12
CA ASP A 50 2.08 4.19 -21.57
C ASP A 50 3.37 3.77 -22.29
N SER A 51 4.08 4.73 -22.91
CA SER A 51 5.34 4.47 -23.62
C SER A 51 6.39 3.79 -22.73
N ASP A 52 6.51 4.26 -21.51
CA ASP A 52 7.56 3.89 -20.53
C ASP A 52 7.00 3.34 -19.20
N ALA A 53 5.69 3.06 -19.14
CA ALA A 53 5.04 2.53 -17.94
C ALA A 53 3.87 1.60 -18.23
N ARG A 54 3.59 0.74 -17.25
CA ARG A 54 2.37 -0.11 -17.20
C ARG A 54 1.70 0.09 -15.86
N TYR A 55 0.42 0.41 -15.89
CA TYR A 55 -0.41 0.58 -14.70
C TYR A 55 -1.38 -0.59 -14.59
N PHE A 56 -1.51 -1.13 -13.39
CA PHE A 56 -2.36 -2.29 -13.12
C PHE A 56 -3.32 -1.98 -11.98
N ARG A 57 -4.51 -2.57 -12.05
CA ARG A 57 -5.56 -2.46 -11.04
C ARG A 57 -6.07 -3.84 -10.61
N GLY A 58 -6.66 -3.89 -9.44
CA GLY A 58 -7.53 -4.99 -9.05
C GLY A 58 -8.94 -4.85 -9.63
N THR A 59 -9.86 -5.68 -9.18
CA THR A 59 -11.28 -5.61 -9.56
C THR A 59 -12.05 -4.51 -8.80
N GLY A 60 -11.51 -3.99 -7.70
CA GLY A 60 -12.09 -2.88 -6.94
C GLY A 60 -12.11 -1.54 -7.68
N SER A 61 -12.48 -0.46 -7.00
CA SER A 61 -12.66 0.88 -7.58
C SER A 61 -11.38 1.73 -7.69
N ALA A 62 -10.24 1.24 -7.20
CA ALA A 62 -8.98 1.95 -7.35
C ALA A 62 -8.59 2.04 -8.83
N PRO A 63 -8.21 3.23 -9.35
CA PRO A 63 -7.85 3.40 -10.75
C PRO A 63 -6.59 2.61 -11.12
N PHE A 64 -5.66 2.45 -10.20
CA PHE A 64 -4.54 1.51 -10.25
C PHE A 64 -4.03 1.22 -8.84
N CYS A 65 -3.30 0.14 -8.67
CA CYS A 65 -2.66 -0.23 -7.41
C CYS A 65 -1.20 -0.70 -7.58
N TYR A 66 -0.72 -0.76 -8.81
CA TYR A 66 0.63 -1.18 -9.13
C TYR A 66 1.08 -0.49 -10.41
N VAL A 67 2.27 0.10 -10.39
CA VAL A 67 2.89 0.68 -11.57
C VAL A 67 4.29 0.11 -11.78
N VAL A 68 4.59 -0.24 -13.03
CA VAL A 68 5.93 -0.65 -13.47
C VAL A 68 6.43 0.38 -14.47
N ARG A 69 7.57 0.99 -14.19
CA ARG A 69 8.25 1.94 -15.07
C ARG A 69 9.43 1.25 -15.76
N GLN A 70 9.69 1.64 -17.00
CA GLN A 70 10.86 1.19 -17.75
C GLN A 70 12.13 1.74 -17.11
N ALA A 71 13.11 0.87 -16.83
CA ALA A 71 14.44 1.26 -16.36
C ALA A 71 15.45 0.15 -16.67
N GLU A 72 16.73 0.45 -16.65
CA GLU A 72 17.77 -0.54 -16.92
C GLU A 72 17.85 -1.65 -15.85
N GLN A 73 17.52 -1.31 -14.60
CA GLN A 73 17.60 -2.23 -13.47
C GLN A 73 16.24 -2.48 -12.82
N ALA A 74 16.04 -3.71 -12.38
CA ALA A 74 14.85 -4.10 -11.64
C ALA A 74 14.98 -3.66 -10.17
N ARG A 75 14.03 -2.86 -9.67
CA ARG A 75 13.98 -2.47 -8.26
C ARG A 75 12.57 -2.13 -7.79
N PHE A 76 12.36 -2.21 -6.49
CA PHE A 76 11.26 -1.53 -5.83
C PHE A 76 11.65 -0.06 -5.63
N VAL A 77 10.79 0.85 -6.06
CA VAL A 77 11.03 2.32 -5.97
C VAL A 77 10.38 2.90 -4.73
N GLY A 78 9.17 2.43 -4.44
CA GLY A 78 8.40 2.97 -3.33
C GLY A 78 6.90 2.73 -3.45
N MET A 79 6.12 3.56 -2.73
CA MET A 79 4.68 3.38 -2.63
C MET A 79 3.94 4.72 -2.54
N GLY A 80 2.67 4.70 -2.90
CA GLY A 80 1.76 5.83 -2.78
C GLY A 80 0.73 5.65 -1.68
N PHE A 81 0.44 6.71 -0.93
CA PHE A 81 -0.62 6.77 0.07
C PHE A 81 -1.66 7.81 -0.32
N ARG A 82 -2.93 7.43 -0.26
CA ARG A 82 -4.02 8.40 -0.39
C ARG A 82 -4.14 9.23 0.88
N VAL A 83 -4.31 10.55 0.72
CA VAL A 83 -4.55 11.49 1.83
C VAL A 83 -5.97 12.03 1.80
N ALA A 84 -6.42 12.61 2.92
CA ALA A 84 -7.81 13.05 3.10
C ALA A 84 -8.14 14.33 2.34
N SER A 85 -7.15 15.21 2.11
CA SER A 85 -7.39 16.53 1.55
C SER A 85 -6.18 17.08 0.79
N ARG A 86 -6.44 18.09 -0.06
CA ARG A 86 -5.38 18.88 -0.68
C ARG A 86 -4.55 19.64 0.37
N ALA A 87 -5.13 20.00 1.52
CA ALA A 87 -4.40 20.63 2.62
C ALA A 87 -3.35 19.68 3.22
N ASP A 88 -3.60 18.37 3.23
CA ASP A 88 -2.62 17.39 3.67
C ASP A 88 -1.44 17.30 2.70
N LEU A 89 -1.68 17.39 1.39
CA LEU A 89 -0.59 17.51 0.40
C LEU A 89 0.26 18.77 0.66
N ALA A 90 -0.36 19.90 0.95
CA ALA A 90 0.37 21.14 1.24
C ALA A 90 1.23 21.03 2.51
N LYS A 91 0.74 20.36 3.57
CA LYS A 91 1.55 20.09 4.78
C LYS A 91 2.77 19.21 4.47
N LEU A 92 2.59 18.16 3.67
CA LEU A 92 3.69 17.29 3.28
C LEU A 92 4.68 17.98 2.34
N ALA A 93 4.20 18.81 1.40
CA ALA A 93 5.05 19.59 0.51
C ALA A 93 5.92 20.64 1.24
N ALA A 94 5.55 21.01 2.46
CA ALA A 94 6.34 21.92 3.32
C ALA A 94 7.48 21.20 4.06
N LEU A 95 7.55 19.87 4.02
CA LEU A 95 8.63 19.12 4.66
C LEU A 95 9.94 19.25 3.86
N PRO A 96 11.10 19.23 4.54
CA PRO A 96 12.38 19.25 3.87
C PRO A 96 12.53 18.09 2.89
N GLY A 97 12.99 18.36 1.68
CA GLY A 97 13.21 17.37 0.62
C GLY A 97 11.94 16.87 -0.09
N ALA A 98 10.75 17.34 0.30
CA ALA A 98 9.51 17.04 -0.41
C ALA A 98 9.43 17.80 -1.75
N SER A 99 8.74 17.19 -2.72
CA SER A 99 8.40 17.89 -3.96
C SER A 99 7.30 18.94 -3.73
N ALA A 100 7.17 19.90 -4.65
CA ALA A 100 5.95 20.69 -4.75
C ALA A 100 4.74 19.79 -5.05
N VAL A 101 3.52 20.26 -4.73
CA VAL A 101 2.27 19.64 -5.20
C VAL A 101 2.24 19.76 -6.73
N ARG A 102 2.00 18.65 -7.41
CA ARG A 102 1.95 18.56 -8.88
C ARG A 102 0.82 17.66 -9.35
N PRO A 103 0.36 17.80 -10.60
CA PRO A 103 -0.58 16.85 -11.18
C PRO A 103 -0.01 15.42 -11.17
N LEU A 104 -0.85 14.43 -10.89
CA LEU A 104 -0.52 13.02 -11.02
C LEU A 104 -0.87 12.56 -12.44
N ASN A 105 0.14 12.34 -13.27
CA ASN A 105 -0.01 11.81 -14.63
C ASN A 105 -0.12 10.28 -14.61
N ALA A 106 -1.25 9.78 -14.12
CA ALA A 106 -1.56 8.35 -13.99
C ALA A 106 -3.08 8.14 -14.07
N PRO A 107 -3.59 6.90 -14.22
CA PRO A 107 -5.02 6.62 -14.21
C PRO A 107 -5.71 7.23 -12.98
N GLY A 108 -6.86 7.85 -13.21
CA GLY A 108 -7.61 8.56 -12.16
C GLY A 108 -7.14 9.99 -11.89
N GLY A 109 -5.97 10.40 -12.39
CA GLY A 109 -5.46 11.76 -12.18
C GLY A 109 -5.28 12.15 -10.72
N GLY A 110 -5.56 13.41 -10.41
CA GLY A 110 -5.39 13.98 -9.08
C GLY A 110 -4.08 14.75 -8.93
N GLU A 111 -3.67 14.99 -7.69
CA GLU A 111 -2.45 15.70 -7.32
C GLU A 111 -1.57 14.81 -6.44
N VAL A 112 -0.25 15.01 -6.51
CA VAL A 112 0.74 14.22 -5.78
C VAL A 112 1.86 15.08 -5.21
N VAL A 113 2.37 14.66 -4.05
CA VAL A 113 3.63 15.11 -3.44
C VAL A 113 4.51 13.88 -3.26
N SER A 114 5.77 13.99 -3.65
CA SER A 114 6.76 12.93 -3.46
C SER A 114 7.71 13.30 -2.33
N LEU A 115 7.97 12.34 -1.46
CA LEU A 115 8.96 12.40 -0.37
C LEU A 115 9.92 11.22 -0.54
N THR A 116 11.04 11.29 0.17
CA THR A 116 11.96 10.15 0.31
C THR A 116 12.01 9.75 1.78
N ASP A 117 11.77 8.49 2.07
CA ASP A 117 11.89 7.98 3.42
C ASP A 117 13.37 7.79 3.83
N PRO A 118 13.69 7.55 5.11
CA PRO A 118 15.08 7.37 5.55
C PRO A 118 15.81 6.16 4.94
N ALA A 119 15.08 5.19 4.41
CA ALA A 119 15.66 4.04 3.69
C ALA A 119 15.91 4.33 2.20
N GLY A 120 15.51 5.52 1.70
CA GLY A 120 15.69 5.92 0.32
C GLY A 120 14.54 5.54 -0.61
N PHE A 121 13.43 5.00 -0.09
CA PHE A 121 12.24 4.72 -0.89
C PHE A 121 11.44 5.99 -1.16
N THR A 122 10.90 6.07 -2.36
CA THR A 122 9.94 7.13 -2.72
C THR A 122 8.59 6.87 -2.05
N VAL A 123 8.09 7.87 -1.33
CA VAL A 123 6.75 7.84 -0.75
C VAL A 123 5.93 8.95 -1.39
N GLU A 124 4.90 8.57 -2.14
CA GLU A 124 4.00 9.51 -2.80
C GLU A 124 2.72 9.68 -1.98
N ALA A 125 2.33 10.92 -1.70
CA ALA A 125 1.03 11.25 -1.13
C ALA A 125 0.11 11.73 -2.25
N VAL A 126 -1.08 11.13 -2.41
CA VAL A 126 -1.98 11.43 -3.52
C VAL A 126 -3.37 11.85 -3.04
N PHE A 127 -3.96 12.81 -3.73
CA PHE A 127 -5.30 13.31 -3.47
C PHE A 127 -6.09 13.55 -4.76
N GLY A 128 -7.40 13.32 -4.72
CA GLY A 128 -8.30 13.67 -5.82
C GLY A 128 -8.28 12.68 -6.98
N GLN A 129 -7.77 11.47 -6.80
CA GLN A 129 -7.89 10.43 -7.82
C GLN A 129 -9.36 10.06 -8.05
N THR A 130 -9.78 10.04 -9.31
CA THR A 130 -11.13 9.61 -9.70
C THR A 130 -11.23 8.09 -9.65
N PRO A 131 -12.13 7.53 -8.84
CA PRO A 131 -12.39 6.09 -8.82
C PRO A 131 -12.93 5.61 -10.18
N VAL A 132 -12.72 4.32 -10.46
CA VAL A 132 -13.26 3.66 -11.65
C VAL A 132 -14.34 2.66 -11.25
N ALA A 133 -15.18 2.25 -12.21
CA ALA A 133 -16.16 1.20 -11.97
C ALA A 133 -15.47 -0.10 -11.54
N ALA A 134 -15.98 -0.74 -10.49
CA ALA A 134 -15.52 -2.05 -10.06
C ALA A 134 -15.82 -3.10 -11.13
N ILE A 135 -14.93 -4.08 -11.27
CA ILE A 135 -15.11 -5.22 -12.16
C ILE A 135 -15.74 -6.35 -11.35
N PRO A 136 -16.80 -7.01 -11.84
CA PRO A 136 -17.34 -8.19 -11.19
C PRO A 136 -16.26 -9.27 -11.00
N HIS A 137 -16.23 -9.89 -9.83
CA HIS A 137 -15.29 -10.94 -9.47
C HIS A 137 -16.01 -12.07 -8.74
N ARG A 138 -15.35 -13.22 -8.62
CA ARG A 138 -15.91 -14.38 -7.91
C ARG A 138 -16.22 -14.03 -6.47
N GLN A 139 -17.40 -14.45 -6.04
CA GLN A 139 -17.76 -14.32 -4.64
C GLN A 139 -17.04 -15.39 -3.79
N PRO A 140 -16.73 -15.10 -2.51
CA PRO A 140 -16.20 -16.09 -1.59
C PRO A 140 -17.14 -17.30 -1.50
N LEU A 141 -16.56 -18.49 -1.35
CA LEU A 141 -17.35 -19.66 -1.07
C LEU A 141 -17.97 -19.54 0.33
N PRO A 142 -19.24 -19.96 0.49
CA PRO A 142 -19.89 -19.91 1.79
C PRO A 142 -19.14 -20.80 2.79
N ALA A 143 -18.81 -20.27 3.95
CA ALA A 143 -18.18 -21.00 5.04
C ALA A 143 -19.14 -21.12 6.23
N ASN A 144 -19.18 -22.30 6.87
CA ASN A 144 -19.92 -22.46 8.10
C ASN A 144 -19.21 -21.71 9.24
N GLN A 145 -19.97 -20.98 10.03
CA GLN A 145 -19.56 -20.29 11.24
C GLN A 145 -20.36 -20.87 12.42
N THR A 146 -20.02 -20.47 13.65
CA THR A 146 -20.65 -21.01 14.87
C THR A 146 -22.18 -20.97 14.84
N ASP A 147 -22.74 -19.83 14.40
CA ASP A 147 -24.18 -19.57 14.43
C ASP A 147 -24.83 -19.49 13.04
N GLN A 148 -24.05 -19.74 11.97
CA GLN A 148 -24.50 -19.66 10.59
C GLN A 148 -23.95 -20.85 9.79
N LEU A 149 -24.82 -21.69 9.29
CA LEU A 149 -24.50 -22.90 8.55
C LEU A 149 -25.03 -22.82 7.10
N PRO A 150 -24.50 -21.91 6.27
CA PRO A 150 -25.02 -21.70 4.91
C PRO A 150 -24.72 -22.84 3.94
N ARG A 151 -23.82 -23.77 4.30
CA ARG A 151 -23.42 -24.88 3.42
C ARG A 151 -24.37 -26.05 3.57
N ILE A 152 -25.24 -26.22 2.58
CA ILE A 152 -26.13 -27.41 2.50
C ILE A 152 -25.67 -28.23 1.30
N ASN A 153 -25.18 -29.46 1.54
CA ASN A 153 -24.64 -30.37 0.51
C ASN A 153 -23.63 -29.72 -0.46
N ALA A 154 -22.94 -28.69 -0.01
CA ALA A 154 -21.96 -27.93 -0.80
C ALA A 154 -20.52 -28.26 -0.38
N THR A 155 -19.68 -28.65 -1.33
CA THR A 155 -18.26 -28.86 -1.09
C THR A 155 -17.50 -27.54 -1.21
N GLN A 156 -16.45 -27.36 -0.37
CA GLN A 156 -15.53 -26.22 -0.44
C GLN A 156 -14.43 -26.45 -1.49
N ARG A 157 -14.83 -26.52 -2.75
CA ARG A 157 -13.90 -26.65 -3.88
C ARG A 157 -13.98 -25.40 -4.74
N PRO A 158 -12.98 -24.50 -4.66
CA PRO A 158 -12.94 -23.35 -5.56
C PRO A 158 -12.83 -23.81 -7.01
N PRO A 159 -13.45 -23.10 -7.96
CA PRO A 159 -13.29 -23.39 -9.38
C PRO A 159 -11.82 -23.22 -9.79
N HIS A 160 -11.35 -24.09 -10.67
CA HIS A 160 -10.01 -23.98 -11.24
C HIS A 160 -10.03 -22.87 -12.32
N ALA A 161 -9.67 -21.66 -11.94
CA ALA A 161 -9.74 -20.47 -12.79
C ALA A 161 -8.60 -19.51 -12.43
N PRO A 162 -8.24 -18.56 -13.33
CA PRO A 162 -7.25 -17.53 -13.03
C PRO A 162 -7.54 -16.76 -11.75
N ALA A 163 -6.49 -16.28 -11.08
CA ALA A 163 -6.63 -15.45 -9.90
C ALA A 163 -7.33 -14.12 -10.21
N GLU A 164 -8.03 -13.58 -9.25
CA GLU A 164 -8.69 -12.27 -9.35
C GLU A 164 -8.28 -11.43 -8.14
N ILE A 165 -7.38 -10.48 -8.36
CA ILE A 165 -6.94 -9.56 -7.33
C ILE A 165 -8.01 -8.49 -7.15
N ILE A 166 -8.44 -8.25 -5.91
CA ILE A 166 -9.47 -7.25 -5.59
C ILE A 166 -8.84 -5.89 -5.35
N LYS A 167 -7.84 -5.83 -4.46
CA LYS A 167 -7.17 -4.59 -4.04
C LYS A 167 -5.74 -4.86 -3.56
N LEU A 168 -4.99 -3.79 -3.36
CA LEU A 168 -3.74 -3.81 -2.59
C LEU A 168 -4.10 -3.74 -1.10
N GLY A 169 -3.69 -4.73 -0.32
CA GLY A 169 -3.95 -4.78 1.12
C GLY A 169 -2.83 -4.14 1.93
N HIS A 170 -1.61 -4.63 1.76
CA HIS A 170 -0.44 -4.17 2.51
C HIS A 170 0.85 -4.26 1.67
N ALA A 171 1.90 -3.60 2.15
CA ALA A 171 3.25 -3.72 1.65
C ALA A 171 4.21 -3.98 2.80
N VAL A 172 5.26 -4.75 2.54
CA VAL A 172 6.35 -5.00 3.49
C VAL A 172 7.63 -4.49 2.88
N ILE A 173 8.41 -3.73 3.65
CA ILE A 173 9.73 -3.25 3.26
C ILE A 173 10.76 -3.71 4.28
N GLU A 174 11.94 -4.08 3.79
CA GLU A 174 13.11 -4.36 4.61
C GLU A 174 13.99 -3.11 4.65
N VAL A 175 14.43 -2.72 5.84
CA VAL A 175 15.17 -1.47 6.06
C VAL A 175 16.33 -1.68 7.01
N ALA A 176 17.42 -0.95 6.79
CA ALA A 176 18.61 -1.05 7.64
C ALA A 176 18.43 -0.34 8.99
N ASP A 177 17.77 0.83 9.01
CA ASP A 177 17.48 1.58 10.23
C ASP A 177 15.99 1.51 10.57
N PHE A 178 15.64 0.45 11.30
CA PHE A 178 14.27 0.20 11.72
C PHE A 178 13.66 1.35 12.52
N GLN A 179 14.39 1.92 13.48
CA GLN A 179 13.86 2.95 14.38
C GLN A 179 13.57 4.25 13.63
N GLN A 180 14.51 4.69 12.80
CA GLN A 180 14.37 5.92 12.03
C GLN A 180 13.21 5.84 11.04
N VAL A 181 13.10 4.70 10.34
CA VAL A 181 12.01 4.48 9.38
C VAL A 181 10.66 4.41 10.09
N CYS A 182 10.53 3.69 11.21
CA CYS A 182 9.30 3.67 11.99
C CYS A 182 8.89 5.05 12.48
N ALA A 183 9.83 5.85 13.01
CA ALA A 183 9.57 7.22 13.44
C ALA A 183 9.09 8.10 12.28
N TRP A 184 9.65 7.94 11.09
CA TRP A 184 9.27 8.69 9.90
C TRP A 184 7.82 8.39 9.47
N TYR A 185 7.45 7.11 9.34
CA TYR A 185 6.09 6.72 8.92
C TYR A 185 5.03 7.08 9.95
N THR A 186 5.33 6.91 11.25
CA THR A 186 4.40 7.31 12.32
C THR A 186 4.28 8.84 12.43
N GLY A 187 5.38 9.57 12.25
CA GLY A 187 5.43 11.03 12.36
C GLY A 187 4.81 11.75 11.17
N HIS A 188 5.07 11.31 9.95
CA HIS A 188 4.59 12.01 8.76
C HIS A 188 3.25 11.50 8.25
N LEU A 189 3.04 10.18 8.21
CA LEU A 189 1.82 9.58 7.67
C LEU A 189 0.81 9.17 8.75
N GLY A 190 1.20 9.27 10.02
CA GLY A 190 0.33 8.95 11.15
C GLY A 190 0.00 7.46 11.28
N LEU A 191 0.82 6.57 10.72
CA LEU A 191 0.63 5.13 10.88
C LEU A 191 0.76 4.74 12.35
N ILE A 192 0.01 3.74 12.77
CA ILE A 192 -0.04 3.26 14.15
C ILE A 192 0.61 1.88 14.22
N PRO A 193 1.71 1.70 14.97
CA PRO A 193 2.22 0.37 15.29
C PRO A 193 1.15 -0.43 16.05
N SER A 194 0.73 -1.55 15.46
CA SER A 194 -0.31 -2.42 16.03
C SER A 194 0.29 -3.63 16.71
N ASP A 195 1.36 -4.16 16.13
CA ASP A 195 2.07 -5.33 16.65
C ASP A 195 3.55 -5.22 16.33
N VAL A 196 4.41 -5.79 17.16
CA VAL A 196 5.87 -5.74 17.03
C VAL A 196 6.46 -7.10 17.34
N GLN A 197 7.19 -7.67 16.40
CA GLN A 197 8.01 -8.85 16.64
C GLN A 197 9.38 -8.42 17.16
N VAL A 198 9.84 -9.11 18.19
CA VAL A 198 11.12 -8.83 18.85
C VAL A 198 12.00 -10.09 18.90
N LEU A 199 13.30 -9.90 18.91
CA LEU A 199 14.27 -10.95 19.23
C LEU A 199 14.21 -11.30 20.71
N SER A 200 14.94 -12.34 21.12
CA SER A 200 15.00 -12.80 22.50
C SER A 200 15.57 -11.75 23.48
N ASP A 201 16.35 -10.81 23.00
CA ASP A 201 16.89 -9.67 23.76
C ASP A 201 15.93 -8.44 23.80
N GLY A 202 14.75 -8.55 23.17
CA GLY A 202 13.77 -7.46 23.08
C GLY A 202 14.02 -6.46 21.96
N THR A 203 14.98 -6.69 21.06
CA THR A 203 15.21 -5.84 19.89
C THR A 203 14.08 -5.99 18.90
N PRO A 204 13.36 -4.90 18.52
CA PRO A 204 12.29 -4.97 17.50
C PRO A 204 12.88 -5.19 16.11
N ILE A 205 12.29 -6.13 15.37
CA ILE A 205 12.72 -6.50 14.01
C ILE A 205 11.62 -6.37 12.95
N VAL A 206 10.36 -6.45 13.36
CA VAL A 206 9.19 -6.24 12.47
C VAL A 206 8.16 -5.41 13.23
N THR A 207 7.57 -4.44 12.57
CA THR A 207 6.38 -3.75 13.07
C THR A 207 5.26 -3.81 12.05
N PHE A 208 4.08 -4.19 12.49
CA PHE A 208 2.85 -4.11 11.72
C PHE A 208 2.20 -2.75 11.99
N MET A 209 2.03 -1.97 10.94
CA MET A 209 1.47 -0.62 11.06
C MET A 209 0.14 -0.54 10.34
N ARG A 210 -0.88 -0.03 11.04
CA ARG A 210 -2.18 0.25 10.45
C ARG A 210 -2.40 1.74 10.21
N LEU A 211 -3.36 2.06 9.36
CA LEU A 211 -3.83 3.42 9.13
C LEU A 211 -4.54 3.98 10.36
N ASN A 212 -4.39 5.30 10.59
CA ASN A 212 -5.01 5.99 11.73
C ASN A 212 -6.42 6.51 11.35
N LEU A 213 -7.36 5.60 11.18
CA LEU A 213 -8.73 5.88 10.73
C LEU A 213 -9.79 5.80 11.87
N GLY A 214 -9.36 5.92 13.14
CA GLY A 214 -10.26 5.81 14.29
C GLY A 214 -10.86 4.42 14.40
N ASP A 215 -12.18 4.34 14.52
CA ASP A 215 -12.94 3.09 14.68
C ASP A 215 -13.30 2.41 13.34
N THR A 216 -12.78 2.90 12.22
CA THR A 216 -12.95 2.24 10.92
C THR A 216 -12.14 0.94 10.88
N PRO A 217 -12.73 -0.18 10.44
CA PRO A 217 -11.99 -1.43 10.27
C PRO A 217 -10.76 -1.23 9.39
N ALA A 218 -9.63 -1.78 9.83
CA ALA A 218 -8.38 -1.77 9.10
C ALA A 218 -8.12 -3.14 8.46
N ASP A 219 -7.31 -3.17 7.41
CA ASP A 219 -6.89 -4.45 6.81
C ASP A 219 -5.91 -5.20 7.73
N HIS A 220 -5.16 -4.45 8.58
CA HIS A 220 -4.27 -4.97 9.63
C HIS A 220 -4.20 -4.02 10.81
#